data_0de2dcf23a4a7a9fdd5b40f7b5f7343b
#
_entry.id   0de2dcf23a4a7a9fdd5b40f7b5f7343b
#
_cell.length_a   1.000
_cell.length_b   1.000
_cell.length_c   1.000
_cell.angle_alpha   90.00
_cell.angle_beta   90.00
_cell.angle_gamma   90.00
#
_symmetry.space_group_name_H-M   'P 1'
#
loop_
_entity.id
_entity.type
_entity.pdbx_description
1 polymer ?
#
loop_
_entity_poly.entity_id
_entity_poly.type
_entity_poly.pdbx_seq_one_letter_code
_entity_poly.pdbx_strand_id
1 'polypeptide(L)'
;MERRRLRKDIRLNLYYPDWDSRANHTELYPQLRVITSQPIGHWFGSSPTKPTKRVKSRVHRLCRRAHPHQPIIVIYSIPNRDLGHYSRGGHKEEKSYLKFIREITAGIGDYNPIIIFEPDAIPHISNMKFEDGFRRLQLIKKSLQILQRCNGRVYVDMGNPKWLKPNQVKRYIDWINEPIDGFVVNTSNYWDLKTCHQWGDKVSRMVNLHYLIDTSRNGVGSLGTDDWCNPPNRALGVFPTTRTSSEYCEAYLWIKVPGESDGTLNGGPKAGRFFLEQALSLIENVGR
;
A
#
# COMPACT_ATOMS: atom_id res chain seq x y z
N MET A 1 4.71 -27.95 -5.91
CA MET A 1 4.41 -26.89 -4.93
C MET A 1 2.94 -26.52 -5.05
N GLU A 2 2.15 -26.87 -4.08
CA GLU A 2 0.75 -26.48 -4.04
C GLU A 2 0.69 -24.96 -3.86
N ARG A 3 0.24 -24.23 -4.91
CA ARG A 3 -0.12 -22.82 -4.76
C ARG A 3 -1.14 -22.75 -3.64
N ARG A 4 -0.93 -21.92 -2.61
CA ARG A 4 -1.94 -21.70 -1.57
C ARG A 4 -3.26 -21.42 -2.28
N ARG A 5 -4.18 -22.39 -2.23
CA ARG A 5 -5.55 -22.20 -2.74
C ARG A 5 -6.14 -20.99 -2.05
N LEU A 6 -6.92 -20.22 -2.80
CA LEU A 6 -7.78 -19.15 -2.28
C LEU A 6 -8.28 -19.55 -0.88
N ARG A 7 -7.82 -18.86 0.16
CA ARG A 7 -8.36 -19.03 1.51
C ARG A 7 -9.75 -18.41 1.52
N LYS A 8 -10.75 -19.16 1.10
CA LYS A 8 -12.15 -18.72 0.90
C LYS A 8 -12.83 -18.18 2.17
N ASP A 9 -12.30 -18.39 3.36
CA ASP A 9 -13.11 -18.32 4.59
C ASP A 9 -12.60 -17.38 5.69
N ILE A 10 -11.50 -16.63 5.49
CA ILE A 10 -11.04 -15.72 6.54
C ILE A 10 -11.23 -14.29 6.07
N ARG A 11 -12.34 -13.67 6.47
CA ARG A 11 -12.54 -12.22 6.32
C ARG A 11 -11.43 -11.48 7.05
N LEU A 12 -10.95 -10.39 6.44
CA LEU A 12 -10.01 -9.50 7.09
C LEU A 12 -10.68 -8.85 8.30
N ASN A 13 -9.94 -8.76 9.41
CA ASN A 13 -10.39 -8.14 10.65
C ASN A 13 -9.59 -6.86 10.89
N LEU A 14 -10.08 -5.74 10.36
CA LEU A 14 -9.34 -4.48 10.31
C LEU A 14 -9.14 -3.88 11.70
N TYR A 15 -7.93 -3.36 11.94
CA TYR A 15 -7.58 -2.62 13.14
C TYR A 15 -7.95 -1.14 13.00
N TYR A 16 -8.78 -0.66 13.91
CA TYR A 16 -9.12 0.76 14.06
C TYR A 16 -8.19 1.38 15.12
N PRO A 17 -7.36 2.37 14.77
CA PRO A 17 -6.41 2.93 15.72
C PRO A 17 -7.11 3.80 16.77
N ASP A 18 -6.71 3.65 18.04
CA ASP A 18 -7.18 4.51 19.12
C ASP A 18 -6.55 5.91 19.06
N TRP A 19 -5.39 6.02 18.42
CA TRP A 19 -4.63 7.26 18.31
C TRP A 19 -3.81 7.32 17.02
N ASP A 20 -3.75 8.51 16.43
CA ASP A 20 -2.98 8.84 15.24
C ASP A 20 -2.18 10.13 15.48
N SER A 21 -1.00 10.27 14.87
CA SER A 21 -0.18 11.49 14.97
C SER A 21 -0.88 12.77 14.50
N ARG A 22 -1.94 12.61 13.71
CA ARG A 22 -2.81 13.70 13.24
C ARG A 22 -3.87 14.10 14.28
N ALA A 23 -4.04 13.31 15.34
CA ALA A 23 -4.99 13.60 16.41
C ALA A 23 -4.74 14.98 17.04
N ASN A 24 -3.50 15.47 17.03
CA ASN A 24 -3.14 16.80 17.52
C ASN A 24 -3.83 17.93 16.74
N HIS A 25 -4.33 17.67 15.52
CA HIS A 25 -5.07 18.63 14.72
C HIS A 25 -6.58 18.54 14.93
N THR A 26 -7.09 17.47 15.56
CA THR A 26 -8.53 17.24 15.70
C THR A 26 -9.21 18.17 16.71
N GLU A 27 -8.47 18.79 17.61
CA GLU A 27 -9.00 19.81 18.51
C GLU A 27 -9.40 21.09 17.76
N LEU A 28 -8.54 21.52 16.81
CA LEU A 28 -8.77 22.70 15.96
C LEU A 28 -9.68 22.37 14.77
N TYR A 29 -9.61 21.15 14.27
CA TYR A 29 -10.33 20.68 13.08
C TYR A 29 -11.05 19.35 13.38
N PRO A 30 -12.21 19.38 14.08
CA PRO A 30 -12.92 18.16 14.51
C PRO A 30 -13.30 17.21 13.37
N GLN A 31 -13.51 17.74 12.16
CA GLN A 31 -13.81 16.95 10.96
C GLN A 31 -12.71 15.96 10.58
N LEU A 32 -11.45 16.18 11.00
CA LEU A 32 -10.36 15.24 10.77
C LEU A 32 -10.57 13.88 11.47
N ARG A 33 -11.51 13.80 12.42
CA ARG A 33 -11.89 12.53 13.06
C ARG A 33 -12.37 11.51 12.03
N VAL A 34 -12.96 11.96 10.91
CA VAL A 34 -13.35 11.11 9.78
C VAL A 34 -12.16 10.30 9.27
N ILE A 35 -10.95 10.86 9.27
CA ILE A 35 -9.73 10.19 8.81
C ILE A 35 -9.06 9.44 9.98
N THR A 36 -8.92 10.09 11.14
CA THR A 36 -8.08 9.57 12.24
C THR A 36 -8.69 8.35 12.94
N SER A 37 -10.00 8.12 12.78
CA SER A 37 -10.71 6.98 13.33
C SER A 37 -10.75 5.75 12.43
N GLN A 38 -10.13 5.80 11.25
CA GLN A 38 -10.23 4.70 10.28
C GLN A 38 -8.98 3.82 10.26
N PRO A 39 -9.11 2.55 9.84
CA PRO A 39 -7.98 1.71 9.49
C PRO A 39 -7.15 2.35 8.37
N ILE A 40 -5.88 2.60 8.63
CA ILE A 40 -4.95 3.23 7.69
C ILE A 40 -3.66 2.45 7.56
N GLY A 41 -2.96 2.64 6.45
CA GLY A 41 -1.64 2.07 6.22
C GLY A 41 -0.57 2.66 7.16
N HIS A 42 0.16 1.79 7.84
CA HIS A 42 1.35 2.13 8.61
C HIS A 42 2.60 1.89 7.76
N TRP A 43 3.20 2.98 7.27
CA TRP A 43 4.31 2.92 6.33
C TRP A 43 5.66 2.71 7.02
N PHE A 44 6.35 1.65 6.61
CA PHE A 44 7.71 1.31 7.04
C PHE A 44 8.66 1.43 5.85
N GLY A 45 9.52 2.44 5.90
CA GLY A 45 10.49 2.72 4.85
C GLY A 45 11.76 3.32 5.40
N SER A 46 12.84 3.25 4.63
CA SER A 46 14.05 4.00 4.89
C SER A 46 13.96 5.39 4.27
N SER A 47 14.36 6.39 5.02
CA SER A 47 14.59 7.74 4.56
C SER A 47 15.92 8.21 5.15
N PRO A 48 16.65 9.10 4.48
CA PRO A 48 17.83 9.72 5.07
C PRO A 48 17.57 10.36 6.43
N THR A 49 16.33 10.83 6.65
CA THR A 49 15.89 11.49 7.89
C THR A 49 15.17 10.56 8.88
N LYS A 50 14.80 9.34 8.46
CA LYS A 50 14.14 8.35 9.32
C LYS A 50 14.88 7.01 9.20
N PRO A 51 15.92 6.79 10.01
CA PRO A 51 16.67 5.54 9.99
C PRO A 51 15.76 4.37 10.36
N THR A 52 15.97 3.21 9.72
CA THR A 52 15.29 1.94 9.99
C THR A 52 15.59 1.35 11.40
N LYS A 53 16.28 2.13 12.25
CA LYS A 53 16.56 1.74 13.61
C LYS A 53 15.29 1.32 14.35
N ARG A 54 15.33 0.14 14.98
CA ARG A 54 14.23 -0.44 15.77
C ARG A 54 12.98 -0.80 14.97
N VAL A 55 13.09 -1.07 13.65
CA VAL A 55 11.91 -1.45 12.84
C VAL A 55 11.22 -2.68 13.42
N LYS A 56 11.95 -3.70 13.83
CA LYS A 56 11.42 -4.89 14.53
C LYS A 56 10.52 -4.51 15.71
N SER A 57 11.02 -3.67 16.63
CA SER A 57 10.27 -3.26 17.83
C SER A 57 9.05 -2.39 17.48
N ARG A 58 9.13 -1.58 16.43
CA ARG A 58 8.01 -0.75 15.96
C ARG A 58 6.89 -1.60 15.38
N VAL A 59 7.24 -2.57 14.53
CA VAL A 59 6.31 -3.52 13.94
C VAL A 59 5.66 -4.36 15.03
N HIS A 60 6.45 -4.94 15.94
CA HIS A 60 5.94 -5.72 17.05
C HIS A 60 4.94 -4.93 17.92
N ARG A 61 5.27 -3.69 18.26
CA ARG A 61 4.39 -2.82 19.04
C ARG A 61 3.06 -2.55 18.33
N LEU A 62 3.10 -2.30 17.02
CA LEU A 62 1.90 -2.10 16.21
C LEU A 62 1.03 -3.37 16.21
N CYS A 63 1.60 -4.53 15.91
CA CYS A 63 0.88 -5.79 15.88
C CYS A 63 0.28 -6.14 17.25
N ARG A 64 1.04 -5.95 18.33
CA ARG A 64 0.57 -6.18 19.70
C ARG A 64 -0.60 -5.28 20.07
N ARG A 65 -0.55 -3.99 19.73
CA ARG A 65 -1.65 -3.04 19.98
C ARG A 65 -2.90 -3.37 19.17
N ALA A 66 -2.71 -3.83 17.96
CA ALA A 66 -3.81 -4.16 17.06
C ALA A 66 -4.50 -5.48 17.43
N HIS A 67 -3.78 -6.42 18.05
CA HIS A 67 -4.32 -7.76 18.36
C HIS A 67 -5.62 -7.69 19.16
N PRO A 68 -6.69 -8.45 18.79
CA PRO A 68 -6.74 -9.52 17.77
C PRO A 68 -7.02 -9.04 16.33
N HIS A 69 -7.06 -7.74 16.08
CA HIS A 69 -7.31 -7.17 14.76
C HIS A 69 -6.04 -7.13 13.90
N GLN A 70 -6.20 -6.85 12.61
CA GLN A 70 -5.12 -6.83 11.62
C GLN A 70 -4.74 -5.40 11.26
N PRO A 71 -3.55 -4.91 11.66
CA PRO A 71 -3.05 -3.63 11.18
C PRO A 71 -2.59 -3.77 9.72
N ILE A 72 -2.63 -2.66 8.99
CA ILE A 72 -2.13 -2.56 7.62
C ILE A 72 -0.67 -2.09 7.70
N ILE A 73 0.26 -2.96 7.35
CA ILE A 73 1.70 -2.66 7.28
C ILE A 73 2.07 -2.43 5.82
N VAL A 74 2.57 -1.24 5.50
CA VAL A 74 3.07 -0.93 4.15
C VAL A 74 4.60 -0.95 4.19
N ILE A 75 5.20 -1.88 3.44
CA ILE A 75 6.65 -1.96 3.26
C ILE A 75 7.01 -1.14 2.03
N TYR A 76 7.81 -0.08 2.19
CA TYR A 76 8.17 0.82 1.11
C TYR A 76 9.61 1.28 1.22
N SER A 77 10.56 0.42 0.85
CA SER A 77 11.99 0.64 1.11
C SER A 77 12.96 -0.02 0.12
N ILE A 78 12.45 -0.56 -0.98
CA ILE A 78 13.27 -1.20 -2.00
C ILE A 78 14.36 -0.25 -2.53
N PRO A 79 15.55 -0.73 -2.88
CA PRO A 79 16.59 0.10 -3.53
C PRO A 79 16.06 0.83 -4.77
N ASN A 80 16.48 2.06 -4.96
CA ASN A 80 16.01 2.95 -6.04
C ASN A 80 14.47 3.09 -6.06
N ARG A 81 13.87 3.17 -4.86
CA ARG A 81 12.45 3.44 -4.71
C ARG A 81 12.07 4.73 -5.43
N ASP A 82 10.90 4.72 -6.08
CA ASP A 82 10.30 5.86 -6.78
C ASP A 82 11.16 6.41 -7.93
N LEU A 83 12.15 5.64 -8.42
CA LEU A 83 13.06 5.98 -9.52
C LEU A 83 13.62 7.40 -9.48
N GLY A 84 13.74 8.00 -8.29
CA GLY A 84 14.30 9.33 -8.11
C GLY A 84 13.28 10.48 -7.98
N HIS A 85 11.97 10.20 -8.02
CA HIS A 85 10.90 11.18 -7.83
C HIS A 85 10.75 11.68 -6.37
N TYR A 86 9.59 12.23 -6.01
CA TYR A 86 9.36 12.87 -4.71
C TYR A 86 9.53 11.96 -3.51
N SER A 87 9.19 10.67 -3.63
CA SER A 87 9.36 9.66 -2.59
C SER A 87 10.67 8.86 -2.73
N ARG A 88 11.63 9.39 -3.48
CA ARG A 88 12.93 8.75 -3.71
C ARG A 88 13.61 8.28 -2.43
N GLY A 89 14.36 7.19 -2.52
CA GLY A 89 15.09 6.63 -1.39
C GLY A 89 15.14 5.11 -1.43
N GLY A 90 14.74 4.50 -0.34
CA GLY A 90 14.93 3.08 -0.11
C GLY A 90 16.31 2.78 0.48
N HIS A 91 16.62 1.50 0.62
CA HIS A 91 17.96 1.06 1.01
C HIS A 91 18.95 1.26 -0.13
N LYS A 92 20.21 1.59 0.19
CA LYS A 92 21.26 1.72 -0.83
C LYS A 92 21.67 0.37 -1.40
N GLU A 93 21.65 -0.67 -0.58
CA GLU A 93 22.16 -1.99 -0.91
C GLU A 93 21.11 -3.09 -0.68
N GLU A 94 21.12 -4.12 -1.52
CA GLU A 94 20.30 -5.32 -1.38
C GLU A 94 20.44 -5.97 0.01
N LYS A 95 21.67 -6.12 0.50
CA LYS A 95 21.95 -6.73 1.82
C LYS A 95 21.27 -6.00 2.97
N SER A 96 21.31 -4.67 2.97
CA SER A 96 20.66 -3.84 3.99
C SER A 96 19.15 -3.87 3.88
N TYR A 97 18.61 -3.93 2.68
CA TYR A 97 17.18 -4.09 2.41
C TYR A 97 16.67 -5.47 2.88
N LEU A 98 17.34 -6.56 2.53
CA LEU A 98 16.95 -7.90 2.98
C LEU A 98 17.06 -8.04 4.52
N LYS A 99 18.01 -7.35 5.17
CA LYS A 99 18.05 -7.25 6.63
C LYS A 99 16.80 -6.56 7.16
N PHE A 100 16.39 -5.45 6.56
CA PHE A 100 15.17 -4.73 6.93
C PHE A 100 13.93 -5.60 6.81
N ILE A 101 13.79 -6.39 5.72
CA ILE A 101 12.68 -7.35 5.55
C ILE A 101 12.70 -8.40 6.66
N ARG A 102 13.87 -8.96 7.01
CA ARG A 102 13.98 -9.92 8.13
C ARG A 102 13.56 -9.31 9.47
N GLU A 103 13.90 -8.05 9.72
CA GLU A 103 13.52 -7.35 10.94
C GLU A 103 11.99 -7.08 11.00
N ILE A 104 11.35 -6.77 9.87
CA ILE A 104 9.89 -6.67 9.79
C ILE A 104 9.26 -8.03 10.08
N THR A 105 9.69 -9.08 9.39
CA THR A 105 9.22 -10.45 9.57
C THR A 105 9.33 -10.90 11.04
N ALA A 106 10.48 -10.64 11.66
CA ALA A 106 10.71 -10.95 13.08
C ALA A 106 9.88 -10.08 14.04
N GLY A 107 9.50 -8.86 13.61
CA GLY A 107 8.61 -7.98 14.38
C GLY A 107 7.15 -8.43 14.32
N ILE A 108 6.73 -9.00 13.21
CA ILE A 108 5.39 -9.57 13.03
C ILE A 108 5.25 -10.82 13.90
N GLY A 109 6.23 -11.74 13.87
CA GLY A 109 6.16 -12.98 14.63
C GLY A 109 4.89 -13.76 14.30
N ASP A 110 4.12 -14.12 15.34
CA ASP A 110 2.88 -14.90 15.22
C ASP A 110 1.63 -14.07 14.92
N TYR A 111 1.76 -12.73 14.90
CA TYR A 111 0.64 -11.86 14.51
C TYR A 111 0.32 -11.99 13.03
N ASN A 112 -0.92 -11.63 12.67
CA ASN A 112 -1.43 -11.77 11.30
C ASN A 112 -1.81 -10.40 10.67
N PRO A 113 -0.86 -9.48 10.44
CA PRO A 113 -1.15 -8.20 9.78
C PRO A 113 -1.45 -8.39 8.30
N ILE A 114 -2.09 -7.36 7.71
CA ILE A 114 -2.16 -7.17 6.26
C ILE A 114 -0.85 -6.49 5.84
N ILE A 115 -0.11 -7.07 4.91
CA ILE A 115 1.16 -6.54 4.42
C ILE A 115 0.97 -6.08 2.98
N ILE A 116 1.09 -4.79 2.76
CA ILE A 116 1.19 -4.19 1.42
C ILE A 116 2.67 -4.12 1.07
N PHE A 117 3.05 -4.86 0.05
CA PHE A 117 4.46 -5.05 -0.27
C PHE A 117 4.88 -4.16 -1.45
N GLU A 118 5.77 -3.23 -1.15
CA GLU A 118 6.51 -2.34 -2.04
C GLU A 118 5.66 -1.67 -3.11
N PRO A 119 4.81 -0.69 -2.71
CA PRO A 119 4.11 0.16 -3.68
C PRO A 119 5.01 0.62 -4.82
N ASP A 120 4.48 0.61 -6.04
CA ASP A 120 5.13 1.04 -7.29
C ASP A 120 6.32 0.17 -7.77
N ALA A 121 6.85 -0.73 -6.94
CA ALA A 121 8.11 -1.43 -7.24
C ALA A 121 8.06 -2.27 -8.54
N ILE A 122 6.95 -2.99 -8.77
CA ILE A 122 6.74 -3.79 -9.98
C ILE A 122 6.36 -2.91 -11.17
N PRO A 123 5.41 -1.97 -11.07
CA PRO A 123 5.10 -1.05 -12.15
C PRO A 123 6.31 -0.31 -12.71
N HIS A 124 7.19 0.16 -11.84
CA HIS A 124 8.41 0.87 -12.25
C HIS A 124 9.39 0.03 -13.10
N ILE A 125 9.29 -1.31 -13.09
CA ILE A 125 10.18 -2.17 -13.90
C ILE A 125 10.06 -1.85 -15.38
N SER A 126 8.87 -1.46 -15.85
CA SER A 126 8.66 -1.07 -17.24
C SER A 126 9.49 0.15 -17.68
N ASN A 127 9.94 0.97 -16.74
CA ASN A 127 10.74 2.18 -16.96
C ASN A 127 12.23 1.97 -16.62
N MET A 128 12.65 0.74 -16.33
CA MET A 128 14.03 0.39 -15.98
C MET A 128 14.74 -0.28 -17.16
N LYS A 129 16.08 -0.23 -17.16
CA LYS A 129 16.88 -1.10 -18.02
C LYS A 129 16.60 -2.56 -17.65
N PHE A 130 16.69 -3.44 -18.62
CA PHE A 130 16.37 -4.86 -18.45
C PHE A 130 17.09 -5.49 -17.25
N GLU A 131 18.40 -5.28 -17.14
CA GLU A 131 19.23 -5.85 -16.06
C GLU A 131 18.80 -5.34 -14.68
N ASP A 132 18.46 -4.06 -14.56
CA ASP A 132 18.02 -3.45 -13.30
C ASP A 132 16.61 -3.93 -12.92
N GLY A 133 15.72 -4.03 -13.90
CA GLY A 133 14.38 -4.61 -13.72
C GLY A 133 14.44 -6.07 -13.27
N PHE A 134 15.33 -6.85 -13.90
CA PHE A 134 15.55 -8.26 -13.53
C PHE A 134 16.10 -8.41 -12.10
N ARG A 135 17.11 -7.59 -11.73
CA ARG A 135 17.63 -7.55 -10.34
C ARG A 135 16.54 -7.17 -9.34
N ARG A 136 15.68 -6.20 -9.68
CA ARG A 136 14.55 -5.81 -8.84
C ARG A 136 13.57 -6.97 -8.62
N LEU A 137 13.22 -7.69 -9.67
CA LEU A 137 12.36 -8.88 -9.55
C LEU A 137 13.01 -9.96 -8.66
N GLN A 138 14.30 -10.24 -8.83
CA GLN A 138 15.01 -11.18 -7.96
C GLN A 138 15.00 -10.75 -6.51
N LEU A 139 15.15 -9.45 -6.24
CA LEU A 139 15.10 -8.90 -4.90
C LEU A 139 13.70 -9.00 -4.28
N ILE A 140 12.65 -8.72 -5.06
CA ILE A 140 11.26 -8.95 -4.67
C ILE A 140 11.04 -10.41 -4.30
N LYS A 141 11.46 -11.35 -5.16
CA LYS A 141 11.36 -12.79 -4.91
C LYS A 141 12.00 -13.18 -3.59
N LYS A 142 13.27 -12.81 -3.36
CA LYS A 142 13.99 -13.08 -2.09
C LYS A 142 13.27 -12.50 -0.87
N SER A 143 12.66 -11.34 -1.02
CA SER A 143 11.93 -10.67 0.06
C SER A 143 10.65 -11.39 0.41
N LEU A 144 9.90 -11.85 -0.58
CA LEU A 144 8.70 -12.65 -0.38
C LEU A 144 9.01 -13.98 0.32
N GLN A 145 10.12 -14.65 -0.05
CA GLN A 145 10.59 -15.86 0.65
C GLN A 145 10.89 -15.61 2.14
N ILE A 146 11.38 -14.43 2.48
CA ILE A 146 11.59 -14.06 3.88
C ILE A 146 10.25 -13.82 4.58
N LEU A 147 9.32 -13.09 3.95
CA LEU A 147 8.01 -12.78 4.51
C LEU A 147 7.13 -14.02 4.74
N GLN A 148 7.32 -15.09 3.98
CA GLN A 148 6.64 -16.37 4.22
C GLN A 148 6.91 -16.99 5.60
N ARG A 149 7.93 -16.51 6.33
CA ARG A 149 8.28 -16.99 7.66
C ARG A 149 7.44 -16.37 8.80
N CYS A 150 6.51 -15.49 8.49
CA CYS A 150 5.55 -14.94 9.44
C CYS A 150 4.12 -15.23 8.98
N ASN A 151 3.16 -15.00 9.87
CA ASN A 151 1.74 -15.24 9.59
C ASN A 151 1.05 -14.08 8.86
N GLY A 152 1.76 -13.00 8.52
CA GLY A 152 1.20 -11.86 7.80
C GLY A 152 0.65 -12.26 6.42
N ARG A 153 -0.44 -11.62 6.03
CA ARG A 153 -1.04 -11.77 4.68
C ARG A 153 -0.38 -10.80 3.73
N VAL A 154 0.30 -11.31 2.70
CA VAL A 154 1.12 -10.52 1.78
C VAL A 154 0.37 -10.21 0.49
N TYR A 155 0.17 -8.92 0.22
CA TYR A 155 -0.39 -8.41 -1.02
C TYR A 155 0.67 -7.55 -1.73
N VAL A 156 1.03 -7.95 -2.95
CA VAL A 156 2.05 -7.25 -3.74
C VAL A 156 1.41 -6.12 -4.52
N ASP A 157 1.99 -4.93 -4.46
CA ASP A 157 1.47 -3.80 -5.23
C ASP A 157 1.69 -3.98 -6.73
N MET A 158 0.62 -3.76 -7.51
CA MET A 158 0.64 -3.85 -8.97
C MET A 158 0.31 -2.50 -9.64
N GLY A 159 0.35 -1.42 -8.86
CA GLY A 159 0.09 -0.06 -9.34
C GLY A 159 -1.38 0.24 -9.57
N ASN A 160 -1.70 0.82 -10.71
CA ASN A 160 -3.05 1.25 -11.03
C ASN A 160 -3.49 0.76 -12.43
N PRO A 161 -4.80 0.85 -12.76
CA PRO A 161 -5.35 0.29 -14.00
C PRO A 161 -4.75 0.82 -15.31
N LYS A 162 -4.09 1.97 -15.28
CA LYS A 162 -3.47 2.59 -16.47
C LYS A 162 -1.97 2.37 -16.55
N TRP A 163 -1.35 1.81 -15.50
CA TRP A 163 0.09 1.61 -15.47
C TRP A 163 0.51 0.28 -16.10
N LEU A 164 -0.06 -0.82 -15.61
CA LEU A 164 0.23 -2.16 -16.14
C LEU A 164 -0.98 -2.79 -16.82
N LYS A 165 -0.75 -3.40 -17.97
CA LYS A 165 -1.78 -4.26 -18.61
C LYS A 165 -1.90 -5.58 -17.82
N PRO A 166 -3.11 -6.19 -17.73
CA PRO A 166 -3.31 -7.45 -17.01
C PRO A 166 -2.32 -8.57 -17.38
N ASN A 167 -1.99 -8.70 -18.67
CA ASN A 167 -1.01 -9.68 -19.14
C ASN A 167 0.42 -9.42 -18.62
N GLN A 168 0.79 -8.16 -18.37
CA GLN A 168 2.07 -7.83 -17.77
C GLN A 168 2.10 -8.23 -16.31
N VAL A 169 1.02 -7.96 -15.57
CA VAL A 169 0.88 -8.39 -14.16
C VAL A 169 1.00 -9.91 -14.07
N LYS A 170 0.28 -10.65 -14.93
CA LYS A 170 0.39 -12.11 -14.97
C LYS A 170 1.83 -12.57 -15.17
N ARG A 171 2.56 -11.98 -16.12
CA ARG A 171 3.96 -12.34 -16.38
C ARG A 171 4.86 -12.09 -15.16
N TYR A 172 4.67 -10.96 -14.45
CA TYR A 172 5.44 -10.67 -13.25
C TYR A 172 5.13 -11.65 -12.12
N ILE A 173 3.86 -11.99 -11.89
CA ILE A 173 3.44 -12.97 -10.88
C ILE A 173 3.98 -14.37 -11.22
N ASP A 174 3.88 -14.79 -12.47
CA ASP A 174 4.42 -16.09 -12.92
C ASP A 174 5.94 -16.15 -12.77
N TRP A 175 6.63 -15.04 -13.06
CA TRP A 175 8.09 -14.98 -12.91
C TRP A 175 8.52 -14.97 -11.44
N ILE A 176 7.85 -14.21 -10.57
CA ILE A 176 8.10 -14.21 -9.14
C ILE A 176 7.94 -15.61 -8.57
N ASN A 177 6.87 -16.29 -8.95
CA ASN A 177 6.57 -17.69 -8.58
C ASN A 177 6.79 -18.00 -7.09
N GLU A 178 6.33 -17.07 -6.22
CA GLU A 178 6.32 -17.22 -4.77
C GLU A 178 4.88 -17.14 -4.25
N PRO A 179 4.53 -17.84 -3.17
CA PRO A 179 3.22 -17.72 -2.54
C PRO A 179 2.97 -16.30 -2.05
N ILE A 180 1.87 -15.70 -2.50
CA ILE A 180 1.34 -14.43 -2.02
C ILE A 180 -0.15 -14.60 -1.76
N ASP A 181 -0.73 -13.81 -0.86
CA ASP A 181 -2.16 -13.86 -0.56
C ASP A 181 -2.99 -13.11 -1.61
N GLY A 182 -2.40 -12.15 -2.29
CA GLY A 182 -3.06 -11.38 -3.34
C GLY A 182 -2.22 -10.24 -3.88
N PHE A 183 -2.88 -9.29 -4.52
CA PHE A 183 -2.25 -8.08 -5.03
C PHE A 183 -3.05 -6.83 -4.65
N VAL A 184 -2.43 -5.67 -4.82
CA VAL A 184 -3.06 -4.37 -4.52
C VAL A 184 -3.18 -3.55 -5.77
N VAL A 185 -4.27 -2.78 -5.84
CA VAL A 185 -4.61 -1.85 -6.92
C VAL A 185 -4.75 -0.44 -6.35
N ASN A 186 -4.26 0.55 -7.07
CA ASN A 186 -4.53 1.96 -6.83
C ASN A 186 -3.82 2.55 -5.59
N THR A 187 -2.80 1.91 -5.05
CA THR A 187 -2.05 2.46 -3.90
C THR A 187 -1.59 3.88 -4.19
N SER A 188 -1.99 4.82 -3.32
CA SER A 188 -1.69 6.26 -3.45
C SER A 188 -2.21 6.94 -4.72
N ASN A 189 -3.10 6.31 -5.49
CA ASN A 189 -3.65 6.82 -6.73
C ASN A 189 -5.13 7.24 -6.58
N TYR A 190 -5.73 7.74 -7.66
CA TYR A 190 -7.06 8.38 -7.66
C TYR A 190 -8.06 7.72 -8.62
N TRP A 191 -7.71 6.56 -9.22
CA TRP A 191 -8.61 5.87 -10.17
C TRP A 191 -9.90 5.44 -9.49
N ASP A 192 -11.03 5.69 -10.16
CA ASP A 192 -12.34 5.37 -9.64
C ASP A 192 -12.52 3.87 -9.37
N LEU A 193 -13.46 3.57 -8.48
CA LEU A 193 -13.69 2.22 -7.99
C LEU A 193 -14.09 1.26 -9.12
N LYS A 194 -14.92 1.70 -10.08
CA LYS A 194 -15.37 0.89 -11.21
C LYS A 194 -14.20 0.47 -12.09
N THR A 195 -13.32 1.42 -12.43
CA THR A 195 -12.12 1.17 -13.23
C THR A 195 -11.16 0.22 -12.50
N CYS A 196 -10.98 0.41 -11.17
CA CYS A 196 -10.17 -0.48 -10.34
C CYS A 196 -10.73 -1.91 -10.33
N HIS A 197 -12.05 -2.08 -10.18
CA HIS A 197 -12.71 -3.40 -10.24
C HIS A 197 -12.56 -4.07 -11.60
N GLN A 198 -12.85 -3.36 -12.69
CA GLN A 198 -12.74 -3.93 -14.04
C GLN A 198 -11.34 -4.49 -14.32
N TRP A 199 -10.32 -3.77 -13.88
CA TRP A 199 -8.94 -4.20 -14.04
C TRP A 199 -8.59 -5.31 -13.04
N GLY A 200 -8.92 -5.15 -11.77
CA GLY A 200 -8.62 -6.10 -10.69
C GLY A 200 -9.25 -7.47 -10.93
N ASP A 201 -10.53 -7.52 -11.29
CA ASP A 201 -11.24 -8.77 -11.62
C ASP A 201 -10.60 -9.48 -12.81
N LYS A 202 -10.22 -8.73 -13.85
CA LYS A 202 -9.54 -9.31 -15.01
C LYS A 202 -8.20 -9.94 -14.63
N VAL A 203 -7.40 -9.25 -13.82
CA VAL A 203 -6.13 -9.80 -13.31
C VAL A 203 -6.38 -11.01 -12.43
N SER A 204 -7.33 -10.93 -11.47
CA SER A 204 -7.67 -12.01 -10.55
C SER A 204 -8.00 -13.32 -11.26
N ARG A 205 -8.85 -13.26 -12.29
CA ARG A 205 -9.20 -14.44 -13.11
C ARG A 205 -7.97 -15.04 -13.81
N MET A 206 -7.02 -14.20 -14.23
CA MET A 206 -5.82 -14.67 -14.94
C MET A 206 -4.78 -15.31 -14.03
N VAL A 207 -4.69 -14.86 -12.76
CA VAL A 207 -3.64 -15.30 -11.83
C VAL A 207 -4.15 -16.15 -10.68
N ASN A 208 -5.47 -16.27 -10.54
CA ASN A 208 -6.15 -16.97 -9.45
C ASN A 208 -5.74 -16.45 -8.06
N LEU A 209 -5.77 -15.12 -7.90
CA LEU A 209 -5.47 -14.41 -6.65
C LEU A 209 -6.54 -13.35 -6.39
N HIS A 210 -6.81 -13.08 -5.11
CA HIS A 210 -7.64 -11.96 -4.70
C HIS A 210 -6.88 -10.63 -4.75
N TYR A 211 -7.61 -9.51 -4.62
CA TYR A 211 -7.00 -8.20 -4.60
C TYR A 211 -7.62 -7.28 -3.54
N LEU A 212 -6.89 -6.22 -3.21
CA LEU A 212 -7.29 -5.09 -2.40
C LEU A 212 -7.29 -3.82 -3.24
N ILE A 213 -8.16 -2.86 -2.91
CA ILE A 213 -8.15 -1.53 -3.54
C ILE A 213 -7.84 -0.48 -2.50
N ASP A 214 -6.88 0.42 -2.79
CA ASP A 214 -6.72 1.66 -2.04
C ASP A 214 -7.81 2.65 -2.46
N THR A 215 -8.71 2.94 -1.52
CA THR A 215 -9.83 3.87 -1.72
C THR A 215 -9.67 5.18 -0.95
N SER A 216 -8.47 5.44 -0.44
CA SER A 216 -8.20 6.58 0.44
C SER A 216 -8.55 7.94 -0.17
N ARG A 217 -8.40 8.10 -1.50
CA ARG A 217 -8.50 9.39 -2.17
C ARG A 217 -9.20 9.36 -3.54
N ASN A 218 -9.95 8.31 -3.82
CA ASN A 218 -10.53 8.07 -5.15
C ASN A 218 -12.04 8.35 -5.27
N GLY A 219 -12.60 9.12 -4.33
CA GLY A 219 -14.05 9.35 -4.28
C GLY A 219 -14.63 10.06 -5.51
N VAL A 220 -13.88 11.00 -6.09
CA VAL A 220 -14.26 11.68 -7.35
C VAL A 220 -13.77 10.91 -8.58
N GLY A 221 -12.83 10.00 -8.40
CA GLY A 221 -12.16 9.31 -9.49
C GLY A 221 -11.04 10.14 -10.13
N SER A 222 -10.36 9.55 -11.12
CA SER A 222 -9.31 10.23 -11.89
C SER A 222 -9.95 11.05 -13.01
N LEU A 223 -9.41 12.25 -13.24
CA LEU A 223 -9.77 13.07 -14.40
C LEU A 223 -9.01 12.69 -15.68
N GLY A 224 -8.34 11.52 -15.67
CA GLY A 224 -7.63 11.00 -16.83
C GLY A 224 -6.28 11.68 -17.10
N THR A 225 -5.74 12.35 -16.10
CA THR A 225 -4.44 13.05 -16.18
C THR A 225 -3.36 12.28 -15.45
N ASP A 226 -2.10 12.55 -15.80
CA ASP A 226 -0.92 12.08 -15.06
C ASP A 226 -0.73 12.83 -13.71
N ASP A 227 -1.76 13.57 -13.30
CA ASP A 227 -1.73 14.42 -12.11
C ASP A 227 -1.94 13.57 -10.85
N TRP A 228 -0.87 12.96 -10.39
CA TRP A 228 -0.85 12.04 -9.24
C TRP A 228 -0.39 12.72 -7.94
N CYS A 229 0.32 13.86 -8.02
CA CYS A 229 0.91 14.50 -6.85
C CYS A 229 0.01 15.60 -6.30
N ASN A 230 -0.71 15.29 -5.22
CA ASN A 230 -1.64 16.20 -4.53
C ASN A 230 -2.64 16.92 -5.46
N PRO A 231 -3.29 16.26 -6.43
CA PRO A 231 -4.22 16.94 -7.31
C PRO A 231 -5.35 17.58 -6.52
N PRO A 232 -5.80 18.78 -6.89
CA PRO A 232 -6.90 19.45 -6.23
C PRO A 232 -8.24 18.75 -6.50
N ASN A 233 -9.26 19.11 -5.73
CA ASN A 233 -10.65 18.66 -5.93
C ASN A 233 -10.80 17.12 -5.90
N ARG A 234 -10.05 16.46 -5.05
CA ARG A 234 -10.21 15.02 -4.78
C ARG A 234 -11.06 14.82 -3.52
N ALA A 235 -11.65 13.64 -3.39
CA ALA A 235 -12.45 13.25 -2.24
C ALA A 235 -11.97 11.94 -1.64
N LEU A 236 -12.27 11.73 -0.36
CA LEU A 236 -12.19 10.41 0.24
C LEU A 236 -13.07 9.45 -0.56
N GLY A 237 -12.55 8.27 -0.84
CA GLY A 237 -13.34 7.19 -1.43
C GLY A 237 -14.08 6.38 -0.38
N VAL A 238 -14.49 5.18 -0.75
CA VAL A 238 -15.21 4.28 0.15
C VAL A 238 -14.37 4.03 1.41
N PHE A 239 -15.02 4.11 2.57
CA PHE A 239 -14.40 3.82 3.86
C PHE A 239 -13.85 2.39 3.91
N PRO A 240 -12.80 2.14 4.68
CA PRO A 240 -12.23 0.81 4.83
C PRO A 240 -13.30 -0.22 5.22
N THR A 241 -13.42 -1.27 4.42
CA THR A 241 -14.41 -2.32 4.61
C THR A 241 -14.05 -3.61 3.89
N THR A 242 -14.51 -4.73 4.43
CA THR A 242 -14.45 -6.04 3.77
C THR A 242 -15.72 -6.39 2.99
N ARG A 243 -16.69 -5.46 2.97
CA ARG A 243 -17.91 -5.59 2.15
C ARG A 243 -17.64 -4.94 0.80
N THR A 244 -17.30 -5.72 -0.18
CA THR A 244 -16.94 -5.28 -1.53
C THR A 244 -17.98 -5.70 -2.55
N SER A 245 -17.96 -5.09 -3.74
CA SER A 245 -18.89 -5.40 -4.84
C SER A 245 -18.36 -6.48 -5.78
N SER A 246 -17.18 -7.04 -5.55
CA SER A 246 -16.60 -8.14 -6.34
C SER A 246 -16.19 -9.30 -5.45
N GLU A 247 -16.46 -10.52 -5.88
CA GLU A 247 -16.01 -11.74 -5.21
C GLU A 247 -14.48 -11.89 -5.16
N TYR A 248 -13.76 -11.23 -6.07
CA TYR A 248 -12.30 -11.23 -6.14
C TYR A 248 -11.66 -10.15 -5.28
N CYS A 249 -12.41 -9.13 -4.85
CA CYS A 249 -11.92 -8.05 -4.01
C CYS A 249 -12.16 -8.37 -2.54
N GLU A 250 -11.12 -8.51 -1.74
CA GLU A 250 -11.25 -8.86 -0.32
C GLU A 250 -11.58 -7.64 0.56
N ALA A 251 -11.07 -6.45 0.19
CA ALA A 251 -11.35 -5.22 0.94
C ALA A 251 -11.07 -3.96 0.13
N TYR A 252 -11.74 -2.90 0.53
CA TYR A 252 -11.37 -1.51 0.31
C TYR A 252 -10.58 -1.05 1.52
N LEU A 253 -9.43 -0.43 1.31
CA LEU A 253 -8.54 0.00 2.37
C LEU A 253 -8.08 1.44 2.13
N TRP A 254 -7.71 2.13 3.19
CA TRP A 254 -6.97 3.39 3.11
C TRP A 254 -5.49 3.11 3.33
N ILE A 255 -4.82 2.64 2.28
CA ILE A 255 -3.40 2.29 2.30
C ILE A 255 -2.56 3.55 2.33
N LYS A 256 -2.81 4.49 1.40
CA LYS A 256 -2.32 5.86 1.56
C LYS A 256 -3.09 6.52 2.69
N VAL A 257 -2.37 7.25 3.49
CA VAL A 257 -2.97 8.03 4.57
C VAL A 257 -3.60 9.30 3.98
N PRO A 258 -4.93 9.50 4.04
CA PRO A 258 -5.54 10.73 3.57
C PRO A 258 -4.94 11.96 4.26
N GLY A 259 -4.56 12.97 3.48
CA GLY A 259 -3.88 14.17 4.00
C GLY A 259 -2.37 14.02 4.18
N GLU A 260 -1.74 12.90 3.81
CA GLU A 260 -0.29 12.87 3.67
C GLU A 260 0.13 13.24 2.25
N SER A 261 0.95 14.27 2.11
CA SER A 261 1.45 14.80 0.84
C SER A 261 2.21 13.76 0.03
N ASP A 262 2.05 13.81 -1.30
CA ASP A 262 2.82 13.02 -2.27
C ASP A 262 4.14 13.72 -2.63
N GLY A 263 4.25 15.03 -2.41
CA GLY A 263 5.40 15.86 -2.76
C GLY A 263 5.05 17.34 -2.81
N THR A 264 5.97 18.15 -3.33
CA THR A 264 5.83 19.62 -3.29
C THR A 264 5.00 20.21 -4.44
N LEU A 265 4.54 19.40 -5.38
CA LEU A 265 3.65 19.86 -6.44
C LEU A 265 2.27 20.20 -5.86
N ASN A 266 1.55 21.09 -6.52
CA ASN A 266 0.22 21.56 -6.11
C ASN A 266 0.17 22.09 -4.67
N GLY A 267 1.22 22.78 -4.23
CA GLY A 267 1.29 23.45 -2.92
C GLY A 267 1.55 22.53 -1.73
N GLY A 268 1.77 21.24 -1.97
CA GLY A 268 2.00 20.28 -0.89
C GLY A 268 3.36 20.44 -0.20
N PRO A 269 3.46 20.05 1.08
CA PRO A 269 4.75 19.92 1.76
C PRO A 269 5.52 18.70 1.21
N LYS A 270 6.74 18.47 1.71
CA LYS A 270 7.55 17.28 1.33
C LYS A 270 6.74 16.00 1.52
N ALA A 271 6.94 15.03 0.61
CA ALA A 271 6.27 13.73 0.63
C ALA A 271 6.26 13.08 2.03
N GLY A 272 5.11 12.55 2.43
CA GLY A 272 4.87 11.92 3.73
C GLY A 272 4.70 12.89 4.91
N ARG A 273 4.61 14.20 4.65
CA ARG A 273 4.21 15.20 5.65
C ARG A 273 2.70 15.39 5.62
N PHE A 274 2.12 15.65 6.78
CA PHE A 274 0.70 15.97 6.85
C PHE A 274 0.42 17.30 6.16
N PHE A 275 -0.59 17.30 5.29
CA PHE A 275 -1.04 18.40 4.47
C PHE A 275 -2.51 18.70 4.85
N LEU A 276 -2.70 19.62 5.77
CA LEU A 276 -3.99 19.90 6.38
C LEU A 276 -5.04 20.32 5.35
N GLU A 277 -4.66 21.21 4.44
CA GLU A 277 -5.57 21.73 3.41
C GLU A 277 -6.08 20.62 2.51
N GLN A 278 -5.21 19.68 2.13
CA GLN A 278 -5.60 18.50 1.35
C GLN A 278 -6.52 17.58 2.17
N ALA A 279 -6.22 17.36 3.45
CA ALA A 279 -7.04 16.51 4.31
C ALA A 279 -8.47 17.07 4.44
N LEU A 280 -8.60 18.38 4.65
CA LEU A 280 -9.90 19.05 4.73
C LEU A 280 -10.65 19.00 3.40
N SER A 281 -9.97 19.31 2.30
CA SER A 281 -10.55 19.24 0.95
C SER A 281 -11.05 17.84 0.59
N LEU A 282 -10.30 16.79 0.95
CA LEU A 282 -10.73 15.39 0.74
C LEU A 282 -12.04 15.06 1.47
N ILE A 283 -12.24 15.61 2.67
CA ILE A 283 -13.47 15.42 3.47
C ILE A 283 -14.63 16.20 2.88
N GLU A 284 -14.41 17.47 2.56
CA GLU A 284 -15.44 18.39 2.06
C GLU A 284 -16.02 17.97 0.70
N ASN A 285 -15.23 17.29 -0.11
CA ASN A 285 -15.64 16.85 -1.45
C ASN A 285 -16.33 15.48 -1.47
N VAL A 286 -16.54 14.83 -0.31
CA VAL A 286 -17.29 13.56 -0.27
C VAL A 286 -18.72 13.78 -0.72
N GLY A 287 -19.14 13.05 -1.78
CA GLY A 287 -20.50 13.10 -2.32
C GLY A 287 -20.78 14.24 -3.31
N ARG A 288 -19.72 14.94 -3.77
CA ARG A 288 -19.83 15.92 -4.89
C ARG A 288 -19.70 15.25 -6.25
#